data_ad3eeecb29c4af8a4d940e8c0537b23a
#
_entry.id   ad3eeecb29c4af8a4d940e8c0537b23a
#
_cell.length_a   1.000
_cell.length_b   1.000
_cell.length_c   1.000
_cell.angle_alpha   90.00
_cell.angle_beta   90.00
_cell.angle_gamma   90.00
#
_symmetry.space_group_name_H-M   'P 1'
#
loop_
_entity.id
_entity.type
_entity.pdbx_description
1 polymer ?
#
loop_
_entity_poly.entity_id
_entity_poly.type
_entity_poly.pdbx_seq_one_letter_code
_entity_poly.pdbx_strand_id
1 'polypeptide(L)'
;METRVAIIGIIVEKIDAAEEVNRVLHEYSDFIIGRMGLPYHKKSVNIISVAVDAPQDTVSALSGKLGAIDGVSSKAVYSKF
;
A
#
# COMPACT_ATOMS: atom_id res chain seq x y z
N MET A 1 15.94 15.79 -4.50
CA MET A 1 14.56 15.46 -4.92
C MET A 1 13.63 15.54 -3.70
N GLU A 2 12.55 16.26 -3.87
CA GLU A 2 11.60 16.41 -2.77
C GLU A 2 10.81 15.13 -2.56
N THR A 3 10.65 14.76 -1.30
CA THR A 3 9.83 13.62 -0.93
C THR A 3 8.67 14.09 -0.06
N ARG A 4 7.62 13.29 -0.02
CA ARG A 4 6.46 13.53 0.83
C ARG A 4 6.16 12.28 1.63
N VAL A 5 5.75 12.52 2.87
CA VAL A 5 5.23 11.43 3.69
C VAL A 5 3.80 11.15 3.26
N ALA A 6 3.47 9.89 3.14
CA ALA A 6 2.12 9.48 2.78
C ALA A 6 1.78 8.17 3.48
N ILE A 7 0.49 7.92 3.61
CA ILE A 7 -0.02 6.65 4.11
C ILE A 7 -0.84 6.04 2.98
N ILE A 8 -0.54 4.80 2.64
CA ILE A 8 -1.31 4.06 1.64
C ILE A 8 -2.18 3.06 2.38
N GLY A 9 -3.49 3.22 2.25
CA GLY A 9 -4.45 2.27 2.79
C GLY A 9 -4.77 1.22 1.74
N ILE A 10 -4.70 -0.05 2.13
CA ILE A 10 -4.87 -1.17 1.22
C ILE A 10 -5.88 -2.13 1.82
N ILE A 11 -6.87 -2.54 1.03
CA ILE A 11 -7.81 -3.58 1.43
C ILE A 11 -7.69 -4.72 0.45
N VAL A 12 -7.36 -5.90 0.98
CA VAL A 12 -7.18 -7.11 0.19
C VAL A 12 -8.39 -8.01 0.40
N GLU A 13 -9.21 -8.16 -0.62
CA GLU A 13 -10.47 -8.92 -0.54
C GLU A 13 -10.33 -10.36 -1.04
N LYS A 14 -9.22 -10.69 -1.71
CA LYS A 14 -8.95 -12.05 -2.18
C LYS A 14 -7.68 -12.56 -1.52
N ILE A 15 -7.77 -13.73 -0.89
CA ILE A 15 -6.65 -14.32 -0.17
C ILE A 15 -5.43 -14.51 -1.07
N ASP A 16 -5.65 -14.97 -2.30
CA ASP A 16 -4.56 -15.23 -3.22
C ASP A 16 -3.88 -13.95 -3.74
N ALA A 17 -4.47 -12.78 -3.50
CA ALA A 17 -3.84 -11.51 -3.87
C ALA A 17 -2.76 -11.08 -2.89
N ALA A 18 -2.72 -11.65 -1.69
CA ALA A 18 -1.77 -11.22 -0.65
C ALA A 18 -0.32 -11.37 -1.08
N GLU A 19 -0.01 -12.43 -1.80
CA GLU A 19 1.35 -12.69 -2.28
C GLU A 19 1.80 -11.60 -3.27
N GLU A 20 0.92 -11.23 -4.19
CA GLU A 20 1.19 -10.17 -5.15
C GLU A 20 1.36 -8.82 -4.46
N VAL A 21 0.51 -8.51 -3.47
CA VAL A 21 0.62 -7.28 -2.69
C VAL A 21 1.99 -7.21 -2.01
N ASN A 22 2.40 -8.29 -1.36
CA ASN A 22 3.69 -8.32 -0.67
C ASN A 22 4.86 -8.18 -1.64
N ARG A 23 4.75 -8.75 -2.84
CA ARG A 23 5.77 -8.61 -3.87
C ARG A 23 5.93 -7.16 -4.30
N VAL A 24 4.82 -6.48 -4.55
CA VAL A 24 4.85 -5.07 -4.94
C VAL A 24 5.43 -4.21 -3.82
N LEU A 25 5.01 -4.44 -2.58
CA LEU A 25 5.55 -3.68 -1.44
C LEU A 25 7.05 -3.90 -1.28
N HIS A 26 7.52 -5.11 -1.53
CA HIS A 26 8.94 -5.40 -1.46
C HIS A 26 9.74 -4.61 -2.50
N GLU A 27 9.20 -4.44 -3.69
CA GLU A 27 9.85 -3.63 -4.74
C GLU A 27 10.08 -2.19 -4.30
N TYR A 28 9.24 -1.68 -3.41
CA TYR A 28 9.31 -0.30 -2.93
C TYR A 28 9.82 -0.18 -1.50
N SER A 29 10.47 -1.24 -0.99
CA SER A 29 10.89 -1.30 0.41
C SER A 29 11.76 -0.14 0.84
N ASP A 30 12.58 0.41 -0.06
CA ASP A 30 13.47 1.53 0.28
C ASP A 30 12.71 2.80 0.67
N PHE A 31 11.46 2.92 0.27
CA PHE A 31 10.63 4.08 0.56
C PHE A 31 9.70 3.88 1.75
N ILE A 32 9.60 2.63 2.24
CA ILE A 32 8.64 2.30 3.29
C ILE A 32 9.24 2.58 4.67
N ILE A 33 8.55 3.42 5.43
CA ILE A 33 8.92 3.74 6.80
C ILE A 33 8.46 2.63 7.75
N GLY A 34 7.27 2.10 7.50
CA GLY A 34 6.71 1.03 8.31
C GLY A 34 5.39 0.58 7.73
N ARG A 35 4.90 -0.56 8.20
CA ARG A 35 3.61 -1.07 7.76
C ARG A 35 2.92 -1.84 8.87
N MET A 36 1.60 -1.89 8.79
CA MET A 36 0.77 -2.60 9.75
C MET A 36 -0.30 -3.37 8.99
N GLY A 37 -0.46 -4.63 9.35
CA GLY A 37 -1.48 -5.47 8.75
C GLY A 37 -2.46 -5.96 9.80
N LEU A 38 -3.75 -5.96 9.44
CA LEU A 38 -4.81 -6.39 10.33
C LEU A 38 -5.76 -7.28 9.56
N PRO A 39 -5.68 -8.61 9.77
CA PRO A 39 -6.67 -9.50 9.15
C PRO A 39 -8.02 -9.34 9.85
N TYR A 40 -9.06 -9.23 9.04
CA TYR A 40 -10.42 -9.11 9.56
C TYR A 40 -11.24 -10.31 9.09
N HIS A 41 -11.34 -11.32 9.94
CA HIS A 41 -11.91 -12.62 9.56
C HIS A 41 -13.40 -12.56 9.28
N LYS A 42 -14.13 -11.68 9.96
CA LYS A 42 -15.57 -11.54 9.75
C LYS A 42 -15.95 -11.26 8.31
N LYS A 43 -15.12 -10.51 7.59
CA LYS A 43 -15.38 -10.13 6.21
C LYS A 43 -14.38 -10.75 5.25
N SER A 44 -13.50 -11.61 5.75
CA SER A 44 -12.46 -12.28 4.95
C SER A 44 -11.60 -11.29 4.17
N VAL A 45 -11.22 -10.19 4.81
CA VAL A 45 -10.36 -9.17 4.19
C VAL A 45 -9.12 -8.95 5.05
N ASN A 46 -8.05 -8.49 4.42
CA ASN A 46 -6.87 -7.99 5.12
C ASN A 46 -6.79 -6.48 4.92
N ILE A 47 -6.57 -5.78 6.02
CA ILE A 47 -6.42 -4.32 6.00
C ILE A 47 -4.96 -4.01 6.24
N ILE A 48 -4.33 -3.29 5.32
CA ILE A 48 -2.92 -2.98 5.40
C ILE A 48 -2.74 -1.46 5.32
N SER A 49 -1.92 -0.93 6.21
CA SER A 49 -1.56 0.48 6.20
C SER A 49 -0.05 0.57 6.05
N VAL A 50 0.41 1.34 5.07
CA VAL A 50 1.84 1.47 4.77
C VAL A 50 2.21 2.94 4.80
N ALA A 51 3.18 3.28 5.65
CA ALA A 51 3.71 4.63 5.70
C ALA A 51 4.95 4.70 4.82
N VAL A 52 5.01 5.73 3.98
CA VAL A 52 6.11 5.90 3.03
C VAL A 52 6.63 7.33 3.06
N ASP A 53 7.87 7.49 2.65
CA ASP A 53 8.47 8.79 2.38
C ASP A 53 9.15 8.68 1.03
N ALA A 54 8.58 9.32 0.03
CA ALA A 54 9.01 9.14 -1.37
C ALA A 54 8.58 10.32 -2.23
N PRO A 55 9.20 10.47 -3.41
CA PRO A 55 8.67 11.42 -4.38
C PRO A 55 7.22 11.12 -4.70
N GLN A 56 6.45 12.17 -4.96
CA GLN A 56 5.00 12.01 -5.17
C GLN A 56 4.65 11.05 -6.29
N ASP A 57 5.39 11.07 -7.40
CA ASP A 57 5.14 10.15 -8.50
C ASP A 57 5.45 8.69 -8.13
N THR A 58 6.42 8.47 -7.24
CA THR A 58 6.71 7.13 -6.71
C THR A 58 5.56 6.62 -5.87
N VAL A 59 4.99 7.47 -5.00
CA VAL A 59 3.84 7.09 -4.18
C VAL A 59 2.65 6.75 -5.06
N SER A 60 2.40 7.58 -6.09
CA SER A 60 1.30 7.34 -7.03
C SER A 60 1.49 6.04 -7.78
N ALA A 61 2.72 5.74 -8.22
CA ALA A 61 3.02 4.50 -8.93
C ALA A 61 2.79 3.28 -8.04
N LEU A 62 3.24 3.35 -6.78
CA LEU A 62 3.04 2.26 -5.83
C LEU A 62 1.56 2.02 -5.57
N SER A 63 0.82 3.08 -5.27
CA SER A 63 -0.62 2.97 -5.03
C SER A 63 -1.36 2.44 -6.25
N GLY A 64 -0.98 2.89 -7.44
CA GLY A 64 -1.55 2.42 -8.70
C GLY A 64 -1.29 0.94 -8.96
N LYS A 65 -0.08 0.49 -8.72
CA LYS A 65 0.27 -0.93 -8.88
C LYS A 65 -0.51 -1.81 -7.93
N LEU A 66 -0.66 -1.37 -6.68
CA LEU A 66 -1.45 -2.13 -5.69
C LEU A 66 -2.91 -2.20 -6.10
N GLY A 67 -3.49 -1.06 -6.50
CA GLY A 67 -4.89 -1.01 -6.89
C GLY A 67 -5.20 -1.75 -8.19
N ALA A 68 -4.20 -2.04 -9.00
CA ALA A 68 -4.38 -2.82 -10.23
C ALA A 68 -4.47 -4.33 -9.97
N ILE A 69 -4.12 -4.78 -8.77
CA ILE A 69 -4.22 -6.20 -8.42
C ILE A 69 -5.69 -6.55 -8.21
N ASP A 70 -6.16 -7.62 -8.84
CA ASP A 70 -7.54 -8.06 -8.70
C ASP A 70 -7.86 -8.37 -7.23
N GLY A 71 -8.94 -7.80 -6.72
CA GLY A 71 -9.35 -7.98 -5.33
C GLY A 71 -8.63 -7.06 -4.34
N VAL A 72 -7.94 -6.04 -4.83
CA VAL A 72 -7.21 -5.10 -3.98
C VAL A 72 -7.67 -3.67 -4.24
N SER A 73 -7.96 -2.94 -3.16
CA SER A 73 -8.25 -1.50 -3.22
C SER A 73 -7.10 -0.77 -2.56
N SER A 74 -6.70 0.36 -3.13
CA SER A 74 -5.58 1.14 -2.62
C SER A 74 -5.85 2.63 -2.76
N LYS A 75 -5.51 3.39 -1.73
CA LYS A 75 -5.63 4.84 -1.76
C LYS A 75 -4.54 5.48 -0.90
N ALA A 76 -3.96 6.56 -1.40
CA ALA A 76 -2.90 7.27 -0.69
C ALA A 76 -3.44 8.56 -0.06
N VAL A 77 -2.98 8.84 1.14
CA VAL A 77 -3.23 10.10 1.83
C VAL A 77 -1.87 10.76 2.03
N TYR A 78 -1.71 11.95 1.49
CA TYR A 78 -0.44 12.68 1.52
C TYR A 78 -0.42 13.67 2.67
N SER A 79 0.78 13.89 3.23
CA SER A 79 0.99 15.00 4.15
C SER A 79 0.80 16.30 3.38
N LYS A 80 0.43 17.35 4.10
CA LYS A 80 0.29 18.68 3.49
C LYS A 80 1.64 19.34 3.19
N PHE A 81 2.66 18.86 3.85
CA PHE A 81 3.99 19.46 3.77
C PHE A 81 5.04 18.45 3.35
#